data_2c907e628a0f2fba0b7ed3ac0c5b05ae
#
_entry.id   2c907e628a0f2fba0b7ed3ac0c5b05ae
#
_cell.length_a   1.000
_cell.length_b   1.000
_cell.length_c   1.000
_cell.angle_alpha   90.00
_cell.angle_beta   90.00
_cell.angle_gamma   90.00
#
_symmetry.space_group_name_H-M   'P 1'
#
loop_
_entity.id
_entity.type
_entity.pdbx_description
1 polymer ?
#
loop_
_entity_poly.entity_id
_entity_poly.type
_entity_poly.pdbx_seq_one_letter_code
_entity_poly.pdbx_strand_id
1 'polypeptide(L)'
;MKKIISLLLTGVIATAMLAGCGAAKGGSAKTITVAASATPHAEILEQAKPLLKEKGYDLEVTIFDDYVQPNNVVESEEFDANYFQHIPYLNEFNEEQGTHLVNAGGIHYEPFGIYPGTKSDLSQLADGDEIAVPNDTTNEARALLLLEANGVLTLKQGVGLTATVNDVESYSKQIKIVELAAESVKDAIPDAAFVVLNGNYALEAGLSVGKDSLAYESQDSEAAATYVNVIAVKEGHENDDKIKALVDVLKSDDIVKYINDTYDGAVVPFK
;
A
#
# COMPACT_ATOMS: atom_id res chain seq x y z
N MET A 1 25.53 -77.23 -24.79
CA MET A 1 26.54 -77.43 -25.83
C MET A 1 26.95 -76.14 -26.43
N LYS A 2 28.31 -75.86 -26.35
CA LYS A 2 29.10 -74.98 -27.23
C LYS A 2 28.65 -73.50 -27.33
N LYS A 3 29.49 -72.54 -27.20
CA LYS A 3 30.93 -72.18 -27.00
C LYS A 3 30.98 -70.69 -27.11
N ILE A 4 31.52 -70.03 -26.13
CA ILE A 4 32.57 -69.00 -26.12
C ILE A 4 32.99 -68.50 -27.53
N ILE A 5 33.03 -67.15 -27.71
CA ILE A 5 34.19 -66.48 -28.26
C ILE A 5 34.15 -64.99 -27.78
N SER A 6 35.25 -64.64 -27.12
CA SER A 6 35.70 -63.33 -26.70
C SER A 6 36.35 -62.62 -27.91
N LEU A 7 36.14 -61.31 -28.08
CA LEU A 7 37.10 -60.49 -28.84
C LEU A 7 37.22 -59.12 -28.19
N LEU A 8 38.38 -58.90 -27.62
CA LEU A 8 38.96 -57.61 -27.27
C LEU A 8 39.28 -56.85 -28.53
N LEU A 9 38.94 -55.56 -28.57
CA LEU A 9 39.72 -54.60 -29.38
C LEU A 9 39.90 -53.29 -28.67
N THR A 10 41.16 -52.97 -28.54
CA THR A 10 41.84 -51.87 -27.94
C THR A 10 41.64 -50.54 -28.66
N GLY A 11 41.46 -49.46 -27.88
CA GLY A 11 42.18 -48.19 -28.01
C GLY A 11 41.74 -47.22 -29.06
N VAL A 12 41.37 -46.03 -28.62
CA VAL A 12 42.04 -44.76 -28.99
C VAL A 12 41.50 -43.66 -28.06
N ILE A 13 42.38 -43.12 -27.23
CA ILE A 13 42.16 -41.93 -26.44
C ILE A 13 42.25 -40.73 -27.39
N ALA A 14 41.17 -40.03 -27.65
CA ALA A 14 41.17 -38.72 -28.26
C ALA A 14 40.92 -37.66 -27.20
N THR A 15 42.00 -37.07 -26.72
CA THR A 15 41.96 -35.90 -25.84
C THR A 15 41.53 -34.67 -26.65
N ALA A 16 40.24 -34.33 -26.57
CA ALA A 16 39.75 -33.05 -27.08
C ALA A 16 39.83 -32.02 -25.93
N MET A 17 40.82 -31.14 -26.03
CA MET A 17 40.84 -29.88 -25.24
C MET A 17 39.69 -29.02 -25.72
N LEU A 18 38.64 -28.98 -24.92
CA LEU A 18 37.62 -27.92 -25.02
C LEU A 18 38.17 -26.66 -24.33
N ALA A 19 38.55 -25.68 -25.17
CA ALA A 19 38.75 -24.33 -24.74
C ALA A 19 37.51 -23.85 -24.00
N GLY A 20 37.64 -23.54 -22.74
CA GLY A 20 36.59 -22.94 -21.92
C GLY A 20 36.26 -21.57 -22.42
N CYS A 21 35.11 -21.42 -23.10
CA CYS A 21 34.42 -20.16 -23.15
C CYS A 21 33.90 -19.90 -21.72
N GLY A 22 34.46 -18.91 -21.07
CA GLY A 22 33.94 -18.38 -19.81
C GLY A 22 32.53 -17.85 -20.07
N ALA A 23 31.52 -18.71 -19.79
CA ALA A 23 30.17 -18.24 -19.62
C ALA A 23 30.20 -17.33 -18.38
N ALA A 24 30.00 -16.04 -18.58
CA ALA A 24 29.66 -15.14 -17.52
C ALA A 24 28.52 -15.81 -16.72
N LYS A 25 28.76 -16.06 -15.44
CA LYS A 25 27.71 -16.46 -14.52
C LYS A 25 26.73 -15.27 -14.43
N GLY A 26 25.76 -15.22 -15.33
CA GLY A 26 24.53 -14.50 -15.08
C GLY A 26 23.90 -15.18 -13.86
N GLY A 27 24.11 -14.65 -12.67
CA GLY A 27 23.36 -15.06 -11.51
C GLY A 27 21.89 -14.90 -11.85
N SER A 28 21.08 -15.92 -11.62
CA SER A 28 19.62 -15.78 -11.67
C SER A 28 19.25 -14.57 -10.79
N ALA A 29 18.52 -13.63 -11.34
CA ALA A 29 18.03 -12.51 -10.56
C ALA A 29 17.22 -13.03 -9.37
N LYS A 30 17.40 -12.43 -8.21
CA LYS A 30 16.63 -12.80 -7.01
C LYS A 30 15.26 -12.12 -7.12
N THR A 31 14.19 -12.89 -7.03
CA THR A 31 12.83 -12.36 -7.09
C THR A 31 12.48 -11.66 -5.78
N ILE A 32 11.75 -10.54 -5.90
CA ILE A 32 11.06 -9.85 -4.83
C ILE A 32 9.58 -9.87 -5.19
N THR A 33 8.74 -10.47 -4.33
CA THR A 33 7.29 -10.52 -4.52
C THR A 33 6.61 -9.51 -3.60
N VAL A 34 5.78 -8.62 -4.17
CA VAL A 34 5.10 -7.56 -3.41
C VAL A 34 3.60 -7.57 -3.69
N ALA A 35 2.80 -7.65 -2.61
CA ALA A 35 1.36 -7.44 -2.63
C ALA A 35 1.06 -5.94 -2.51
N ALA A 36 0.29 -5.34 -3.41
CA ALA A 36 0.08 -3.89 -3.45
C ALA A 36 -1.34 -3.51 -3.86
N SER A 37 -1.80 -2.30 -3.49
CA SER A 37 -2.98 -1.69 -4.11
C SER A 37 -2.64 -1.19 -5.52
N ALA A 38 -3.65 -1.06 -6.37
CA ALA A 38 -3.47 -0.72 -7.78
C ALA A 38 -2.76 0.63 -7.98
N THR A 39 -3.28 1.69 -7.39
CA THR A 39 -2.74 3.06 -7.45
C THR A 39 -2.70 3.66 -6.05
N PRO A 40 -1.68 4.42 -5.66
CA PRO A 40 -0.45 4.73 -6.41
C PRO A 40 0.61 3.61 -6.28
N HIS A 41 0.41 2.64 -5.40
CA HIS A 41 1.42 1.70 -4.90
C HIS A 41 2.01 0.82 -6.02
N ALA A 42 1.18 0.07 -6.76
CA ALA A 42 1.66 -0.76 -7.86
C ALA A 42 2.26 0.09 -9.00
N GLU A 43 1.71 1.28 -9.27
CA GLU A 43 2.26 2.20 -10.28
C GLU A 43 3.69 2.65 -9.91
N ILE A 44 3.93 2.97 -8.63
CA ILE A 44 5.26 3.33 -8.11
C ILE A 44 6.22 2.12 -8.20
N LEU A 45 5.74 0.92 -7.84
CA LEU A 45 6.53 -0.32 -7.95
C LEU A 45 6.89 -0.63 -9.40
N GLU A 46 6.02 -0.36 -10.37
CA GLU A 46 6.35 -0.54 -11.80
C GLU A 46 7.51 0.36 -12.24
N GLN A 47 7.62 1.59 -11.72
CA GLN A 47 8.78 2.45 -11.97
C GLN A 47 10.05 1.94 -11.28
N ALA A 48 9.92 1.24 -10.18
CA ALA A 48 11.05 0.66 -9.45
C ALA A 48 11.64 -0.59 -10.15
N LYS A 49 10.86 -1.31 -10.97
CA LYS A 49 11.29 -2.56 -11.64
C LYS A 49 12.63 -2.43 -12.40
N PRO A 50 12.81 -1.46 -13.31
CA PRO A 50 14.07 -1.33 -14.04
C PRO A 50 15.25 -1.03 -13.12
N LEU A 51 15.06 -0.21 -12.09
CA LEU A 51 16.11 0.15 -11.11
C LEU A 51 16.53 -1.05 -10.26
N LEU A 52 15.57 -1.88 -9.85
CA LEU A 52 15.84 -3.13 -9.13
C LEU A 52 16.53 -4.16 -10.03
N LYS A 53 16.16 -4.22 -11.31
CA LYS A 53 16.79 -5.09 -12.30
C LYS A 53 18.28 -4.81 -12.46
N GLU A 54 18.67 -3.53 -12.48
CA GLU A 54 20.08 -3.11 -12.51
C GLU A 54 20.86 -3.57 -11.26
N LYS A 55 20.15 -3.71 -10.12
CA LYS A 55 20.72 -4.26 -8.86
C LYS A 55 20.69 -5.79 -8.78
N GLY A 56 20.18 -6.49 -9.81
CA GLY A 56 20.11 -7.94 -9.88
C GLY A 56 18.88 -8.55 -9.22
N TYR A 57 17.80 -7.78 -9.07
CA TYR A 57 16.52 -8.23 -8.55
C TYR A 57 15.43 -8.17 -9.63
N ASP A 58 14.54 -9.16 -9.65
CA ASP A 58 13.30 -9.15 -10.43
C ASP A 58 12.12 -8.87 -9.49
N LEU A 59 11.40 -7.78 -9.73
CA LEU A 59 10.23 -7.39 -8.93
C LEU A 59 8.96 -7.93 -9.56
N GLU A 60 8.23 -8.74 -8.81
CA GLU A 60 6.90 -9.25 -9.14
C GLU A 60 5.86 -8.57 -8.25
N VAL A 61 4.85 -7.93 -8.85
CA VAL A 61 3.81 -7.19 -8.16
C VAL A 61 2.47 -7.87 -8.41
N THR A 62 1.74 -8.14 -7.34
CA THR A 62 0.35 -8.62 -7.41
C THR A 62 -0.57 -7.59 -6.78
N ILE A 63 -1.63 -7.23 -7.51
CA ILE A 63 -2.60 -6.24 -7.07
C ILE A 63 -3.69 -6.91 -6.24
N PHE A 64 -4.04 -6.29 -5.12
CA PHE A 64 -5.15 -6.64 -4.25
C PHE A 64 -6.07 -5.43 -4.10
N ASP A 65 -7.38 -5.67 -4.08
CA ASP A 65 -8.38 -4.61 -4.03
C ASP A 65 -8.75 -4.22 -2.57
N ASP A 66 -8.47 -5.10 -1.60
CA ASP A 66 -8.76 -4.92 -0.17
C ASP A 66 -7.49 -4.71 0.68
N TYR A 67 -7.68 -4.34 1.96
CA TYR A 67 -6.57 -4.09 2.90
C TYR A 67 -6.23 -5.30 3.79
N VAL A 68 -6.97 -6.41 3.72
CA VAL A 68 -6.77 -7.59 4.58
C VAL A 68 -5.82 -8.60 3.93
N GLN A 69 -6.07 -8.94 2.67
CA GLN A 69 -5.32 -9.98 1.96
C GLN A 69 -3.83 -9.67 1.82
N PRO A 70 -3.38 -8.43 1.52
CA PRO A 70 -1.95 -8.14 1.42
C PRO A 70 -1.16 -8.44 2.70
N ASN A 71 -1.75 -8.25 3.87
CA ASN A 71 -1.13 -8.61 5.14
C ASN A 71 -1.10 -10.13 5.36
N ASN A 72 -2.18 -10.84 5.02
CA ASN A 72 -2.26 -12.29 5.19
C ASN A 72 -1.22 -13.03 4.35
N VAL A 73 -1.01 -12.62 3.09
CA VAL A 73 -0.05 -13.29 2.19
C VAL A 73 1.41 -13.00 2.58
N VAL A 74 1.69 -11.89 3.25
CA VAL A 74 3.03 -11.61 3.80
C VAL A 74 3.21 -12.33 5.14
N GLU A 75 2.21 -12.39 6.01
CA GLU A 75 2.30 -13.17 7.26
C GLU A 75 2.51 -14.65 6.98
N SER A 76 1.90 -15.20 5.93
CA SER A 76 2.10 -16.60 5.51
C SER A 76 3.39 -16.85 4.73
N GLU A 77 4.21 -15.81 4.46
CA GLU A 77 5.43 -15.86 3.66
C GLU A 77 5.20 -16.29 2.19
N GLU A 78 3.96 -16.15 1.67
CA GLU A 78 3.67 -16.32 0.26
C GLU A 78 4.22 -15.15 -0.57
N PHE A 79 4.26 -13.96 0.03
CA PHE A 79 4.89 -12.75 -0.50
C PHE A 79 5.99 -12.25 0.43
N ASP A 80 7.01 -11.63 -0.15
CA ASP A 80 8.13 -11.06 0.61
C ASP A 80 7.75 -9.78 1.35
N ALA A 81 6.87 -8.97 0.77
CA ALA A 81 6.46 -7.68 1.31
C ALA A 81 5.06 -7.29 0.82
N ASN A 82 4.47 -6.31 1.50
CA ASN A 82 3.36 -5.56 0.94
C ASN A 82 3.64 -4.05 0.92
N TYR A 83 2.89 -3.36 0.05
CA TYR A 83 2.93 -1.91 -0.08
C TYR A 83 1.52 -1.40 -0.41
N PHE A 84 0.78 -0.99 0.64
CA PHE A 84 -0.60 -0.50 0.52
C PHE A 84 -1.06 0.28 1.75
N GLN A 85 -0.38 0.15 2.90
CA GLN A 85 -0.86 0.53 4.22
C GLN A 85 0.03 1.55 4.91
N HIS A 86 -0.59 2.35 5.79
CA HIS A 86 0.10 3.24 6.69
C HIS A 86 0.40 2.59 8.06
N ILE A 87 1.30 3.21 8.83
CA ILE A 87 1.80 2.69 10.11
C ILE A 87 0.67 2.36 11.12
N PRO A 88 -0.33 3.23 11.38
CA PRO A 88 -1.39 2.89 12.32
C PRO A 88 -2.18 1.64 11.92
N TYR A 89 -2.51 1.48 10.62
CA TYR A 89 -3.22 0.31 10.12
C TYR A 89 -2.40 -0.98 10.32
N LEU A 90 -1.09 -0.94 10.00
CA LEU A 90 -0.19 -2.07 10.22
C LEU A 90 -0.19 -2.52 11.69
N ASN A 91 -0.09 -1.56 12.62
CA ASN A 91 -0.04 -1.86 14.05
C ASN A 91 -1.35 -2.45 14.55
N GLU A 92 -2.49 -1.86 14.16
CA GLU A 92 -3.84 -2.32 14.51
C GLU A 92 -4.11 -3.71 13.94
N PHE A 93 -3.77 -3.93 12.67
CA PHE A 93 -3.93 -5.24 12.04
C PHE A 93 -3.17 -6.34 12.78
N ASN A 94 -1.92 -6.06 13.19
CA ASN A 94 -1.15 -6.99 14.01
C ASN A 94 -1.83 -7.30 15.33
N GLU A 95 -2.38 -6.28 16.00
CA GLU A 95 -3.05 -6.45 17.30
C GLU A 95 -4.35 -7.25 17.16
N GLU A 96 -5.18 -6.92 16.17
CA GLU A 96 -6.47 -7.56 15.95
C GLU A 96 -6.35 -8.99 15.41
N GLN A 97 -5.43 -9.23 14.46
CA GLN A 97 -5.31 -10.49 13.74
C GLN A 97 -4.21 -11.41 14.32
N GLY A 98 -3.40 -10.90 15.26
CA GLY A 98 -2.29 -11.65 15.85
C GLY A 98 -1.16 -11.93 14.84
N THR A 99 -0.96 -11.03 13.88
CA THR A 99 0.13 -11.10 12.90
C THR A 99 1.41 -10.44 13.41
N HIS A 100 2.54 -10.70 12.72
CA HIS A 100 3.87 -10.27 13.14
C HIS A 100 4.56 -9.50 11.99
N LEU A 101 3.84 -8.55 11.42
CA LEU A 101 4.35 -7.72 10.34
C LEU A 101 5.08 -6.50 10.90
N VAL A 102 6.17 -6.11 10.26
CA VAL A 102 6.98 -4.95 10.67
C VAL A 102 7.22 -3.99 9.52
N ASN A 103 7.36 -2.71 9.86
CA ASN A 103 7.72 -1.67 8.92
C ASN A 103 9.21 -1.76 8.53
N ALA A 104 9.50 -2.06 7.27
CA ALA A 104 10.85 -2.08 6.71
C ALA A 104 11.29 -0.71 6.16
N GLY A 105 10.36 0.22 5.88
CA GLY A 105 10.67 1.57 5.44
C GLY A 105 9.44 2.38 5.01
N GLY A 106 9.36 3.63 5.47
CA GLY A 106 8.33 4.59 5.06
C GLY A 106 8.64 5.15 3.68
N ILE A 107 7.63 5.22 2.80
CA ILE A 107 7.81 5.60 1.39
C ILE A 107 7.09 6.89 1.04
N HIS A 108 5.80 7.02 1.36
CA HIS A 108 5.01 8.20 1.03
C HIS A 108 3.85 8.40 2.00
N TYR A 109 3.21 9.56 1.90
CA TYR A 109 1.98 9.90 2.59
C TYR A 109 0.89 10.23 1.57
N GLU A 110 -0.34 9.85 1.86
CA GLU A 110 -1.53 10.19 1.09
C GLU A 110 -2.49 11.00 1.97
N PRO A 111 -2.77 12.28 1.61
CA PRO A 111 -3.77 13.05 2.33
C PRO A 111 -5.14 12.40 2.26
N PHE A 112 -5.80 12.29 3.40
CA PHE A 112 -7.17 11.79 3.51
C PHE A 112 -8.15 12.92 3.23
N GLY A 113 -9.24 12.67 2.49
CA GLY A 113 -10.10 13.73 2.02
C GLY A 113 -11.59 13.46 2.18
N ILE A 114 -12.37 14.55 2.34
CA ILE A 114 -13.83 14.56 2.22
C ILE A 114 -14.17 14.93 0.78
N TYR A 115 -14.91 14.10 0.10
CA TYR A 115 -15.28 14.30 -1.31
C TYR A 115 -16.78 14.50 -1.48
N PRO A 116 -17.18 15.24 -2.53
CA PRO A 116 -18.58 15.40 -2.86
C PRO A 116 -19.21 14.06 -3.24
N GLY A 117 -20.45 13.87 -2.81
CA GLY A 117 -21.34 12.83 -3.27
C GLY A 117 -22.51 13.44 -4.03
N THR A 118 -23.72 13.32 -3.47
CA THR A 118 -24.92 13.99 -4.01
C THR A 118 -24.92 15.50 -3.74
N LYS A 119 -24.04 15.99 -2.87
CA LYS A 119 -23.82 17.41 -2.53
C LYS A 119 -22.40 17.82 -2.84
N SER A 120 -22.23 19.06 -3.30
CA SER A 120 -20.97 19.59 -3.81
C SER A 120 -20.25 20.57 -2.86
N ASP A 121 -20.82 20.83 -1.68
CA ASP A 121 -20.26 21.76 -0.69
C ASP A 121 -20.72 21.36 0.71
N LEU A 122 -19.81 21.38 1.70
CA LEU A 122 -20.11 21.00 3.09
C LEU A 122 -21.20 21.88 3.73
N SER A 123 -21.34 23.14 3.30
CA SER A 123 -22.42 24.02 3.76
C SER A 123 -23.82 23.55 3.36
N GLN A 124 -23.93 22.63 2.41
CA GLN A 124 -25.20 22.02 2.00
C GLN A 124 -25.65 20.88 2.92
N LEU A 125 -24.83 20.50 3.91
CA LEU A 125 -25.16 19.44 4.88
C LEU A 125 -26.49 19.75 5.56
N ALA A 126 -27.42 18.78 5.56
CA ALA A 126 -28.77 18.91 6.08
C ALA A 126 -29.19 17.68 6.89
N ASP A 127 -30.27 17.83 7.65
CA ASP A 127 -30.85 16.72 8.39
C ASP A 127 -31.30 15.59 7.44
N GLY A 128 -30.97 14.37 7.81
CA GLY A 128 -31.25 13.16 7.02
C GLY A 128 -30.12 12.77 6.05
N ASP A 129 -29.06 13.58 5.91
CA ASP A 129 -27.92 13.23 5.07
C ASP A 129 -27.12 12.06 5.63
N GLU A 130 -26.52 11.31 4.72
CA GLU A 130 -25.57 10.24 5.05
C GLU A 130 -24.16 10.65 4.59
N ILE A 131 -23.15 10.30 5.42
CA ILE A 131 -21.73 10.44 5.09
C ILE A 131 -21.09 9.05 5.22
N ALA A 132 -20.52 8.56 4.11
CA ALA A 132 -19.86 7.27 4.12
C ALA A 132 -18.38 7.40 4.55
N VAL A 133 -17.92 6.51 5.42
CA VAL A 133 -16.56 6.45 5.96
C VAL A 133 -16.05 5.02 5.97
N PRO A 134 -14.71 4.77 5.99
CA PRO A 134 -14.15 3.45 6.22
C PRO A 134 -14.56 2.88 7.60
N ASN A 135 -14.67 1.56 7.70
CA ASN A 135 -15.10 0.86 8.92
C ASN A 135 -13.95 0.17 9.68
N ASP A 136 -12.73 0.25 9.19
CA ASP A 136 -11.58 -0.22 9.96
C ASP A 136 -11.19 0.83 11.00
N THR A 137 -10.76 0.36 12.18
CA THR A 137 -10.57 1.18 13.38
C THR A 137 -9.77 2.45 13.11
N THR A 138 -8.64 2.35 12.37
CA THR A 138 -7.74 3.48 12.20
C THR A 138 -8.24 4.47 11.15
N ASN A 139 -8.85 4.02 10.06
CA ASN A 139 -9.39 4.92 9.02
C ASN A 139 -10.76 5.49 9.42
N GLU A 140 -11.60 4.76 10.18
CA GLU A 140 -12.81 5.33 10.78
C GLU A 140 -12.44 6.50 11.71
N ALA A 141 -11.53 6.28 12.66
CA ALA A 141 -11.08 7.34 13.58
C ALA A 141 -10.53 8.55 12.81
N ARG A 142 -9.70 8.31 11.78
CA ARG A 142 -9.14 9.35 10.91
C ARG A 142 -10.23 10.14 10.17
N ALA A 143 -11.26 9.45 9.66
CA ALA A 143 -12.40 10.09 9.01
C ALA A 143 -13.20 10.95 9.98
N LEU A 144 -13.50 10.45 11.18
CA LEU A 144 -14.23 11.18 12.20
C LEU A 144 -13.46 12.42 12.69
N LEU A 145 -12.14 12.32 12.86
CA LEU A 145 -11.27 13.47 13.19
C LEU A 145 -11.28 14.54 12.08
N LEU A 146 -11.25 14.12 10.81
CA LEU A 146 -11.34 15.05 9.68
C LEU A 146 -12.71 15.72 9.61
N LEU A 147 -13.79 14.99 9.87
CA LEU A 147 -15.16 15.54 9.95
C LEU A 147 -15.31 16.51 11.13
N GLU A 148 -14.71 16.21 12.30
CA GLU A 148 -14.66 17.12 13.46
C GLU A 148 -13.94 18.41 13.13
N ALA A 149 -12.75 18.33 12.52
CA ALA A 149 -11.96 19.49 12.10
C ALA A 149 -12.72 20.42 11.15
N ASN A 150 -13.71 19.87 10.41
CA ASN A 150 -14.58 20.62 9.50
C ASN A 150 -15.96 20.97 10.09
N GLY A 151 -16.16 20.79 11.40
CA GLY A 151 -17.37 21.22 12.11
C GLY A 151 -18.62 20.39 11.80
N VAL A 152 -18.46 19.18 11.25
CA VAL A 152 -19.56 18.26 10.93
C VAL A 152 -20.07 17.56 12.19
N LEU A 153 -19.17 17.22 13.10
CA LEU A 153 -19.45 16.54 14.37
C LEU A 153 -18.47 17.00 15.46
N THR A 154 -18.69 16.54 16.69
CA THR A 154 -17.75 16.71 17.81
C THR A 154 -17.54 15.35 18.46
N LEU A 155 -16.29 14.99 18.74
CA LEU A 155 -15.92 13.76 19.41
C LEU A 155 -15.74 13.96 20.92
N LYS A 156 -15.88 12.90 21.69
CA LYS A 156 -15.52 12.88 23.12
C LYS A 156 -14.04 13.18 23.29
N GLN A 157 -13.69 13.87 24.35
CA GLN A 157 -12.27 14.21 24.63
C GLN A 157 -11.41 12.97 24.80
N GLY A 158 -10.25 12.97 24.15
CA GLY A 158 -9.19 11.98 24.36
C GLY A 158 -9.34 10.67 23.60
N VAL A 159 -10.32 10.54 22.69
CA VAL A 159 -10.51 9.31 21.91
C VAL A 159 -9.41 9.11 20.84
N GLY A 160 -8.89 10.18 20.27
CA GLY A 160 -7.74 10.15 19.35
C GLY A 160 -7.91 9.20 18.16
N LEU A 161 -6.86 8.43 17.88
CA LEU A 161 -6.78 7.53 16.69
C LEU A 161 -7.62 6.24 16.83
N THR A 162 -8.40 6.08 17.89
CA THR A 162 -9.30 4.93 18.12
C THR A 162 -10.76 5.35 18.23
N ALA A 163 -11.08 6.59 17.78
CA ALA A 163 -12.44 7.10 17.78
C ALA A 163 -13.36 6.26 16.89
N THR A 164 -14.56 5.98 17.36
CA THR A 164 -15.62 5.29 16.61
C THR A 164 -16.88 6.17 16.56
N VAL A 165 -17.86 5.81 15.75
CA VAL A 165 -19.15 6.50 15.72
C VAL A 165 -19.83 6.56 17.10
N ASN A 166 -19.51 5.63 18.01
CA ASN A 166 -20.01 5.62 19.40
C ASN A 166 -19.37 6.72 20.26
N ASP A 167 -18.30 7.33 19.79
CA ASP A 167 -17.59 8.40 20.47
C ASP A 167 -17.99 9.80 19.97
N VAL A 168 -18.94 9.87 19.04
CA VAL A 168 -19.52 11.14 18.63
C VAL A 168 -20.40 11.69 19.75
N GLU A 169 -20.03 12.87 20.26
CA GLU A 169 -20.79 13.58 21.32
C GLU A 169 -21.97 14.35 20.71
N SER A 170 -21.76 14.96 19.54
CA SER A 170 -22.81 15.69 18.83
C SER A 170 -22.52 15.80 17.33
N TYR A 171 -23.62 15.98 16.59
CA TYR A 171 -23.58 16.28 15.16
C TYR A 171 -24.09 17.69 14.89
N SER A 172 -23.52 18.38 13.90
CA SER A 172 -23.98 19.72 13.49
C SER A 172 -25.37 19.71 12.85
N LYS A 173 -25.78 18.58 12.28
CA LYS A 173 -27.10 18.26 11.71
C LYS A 173 -27.49 16.85 12.14
N GLN A 174 -28.77 16.48 11.99
CA GLN A 174 -29.21 15.09 12.23
C GLN A 174 -28.81 14.19 11.07
N ILE A 175 -27.53 13.89 10.96
CA ILE A 175 -26.94 13.05 9.92
C ILE A 175 -26.70 11.63 10.41
N LYS A 176 -26.38 10.74 9.47
CA LYS A 176 -25.96 9.37 9.75
C LYS A 176 -24.56 9.14 9.15
N ILE A 177 -23.65 8.59 9.94
CA ILE A 177 -22.40 8.02 9.43
C ILE A 177 -22.68 6.59 8.96
N VAL A 178 -22.23 6.27 7.76
CA VAL A 178 -22.37 4.95 7.13
C VAL A 178 -20.97 4.35 7.03
N GLU A 179 -20.72 3.34 7.85
CA GLU A 179 -19.44 2.64 7.93
C GLU A 179 -19.40 1.54 6.86
N LEU A 180 -18.43 1.59 5.95
CA LEU A 180 -18.24 0.64 4.86
C LEU A 180 -16.80 0.15 4.83
N ALA A 181 -16.55 -1.05 4.26
CA ALA A 181 -15.21 -1.48 3.94
C ALA A 181 -14.52 -0.41 3.07
N ALA A 182 -13.24 -0.11 3.34
CA ALA A 182 -12.56 1.06 2.77
C ALA A 182 -12.63 1.10 1.23
N GLU A 183 -12.49 -0.06 0.57
CA GLU A 183 -12.61 -0.23 -0.89
C GLU A 183 -14.02 0.08 -1.43
N SER A 184 -15.05 -0.03 -0.57
CA SER A 184 -16.46 0.18 -0.94
C SER A 184 -16.94 1.61 -0.72
N VAL A 185 -16.20 2.45 0.01
CA VAL A 185 -16.64 3.83 0.31
C VAL A 185 -16.80 4.65 -0.96
N LYS A 186 -15.95 4.47 -1.97
CA LYS A 186 -16.06 5.15 -3.27
C LYS A 186 -17.36 4.84 -4.01
N ASP A 187 -17.92 3.65 -3.81
CA ASP A 187 -19.16 3.22 -4.45
C ASP A 187 -20.40 3.93 -3.87
N ALA A 188 -20.26 4.53 -2.68
CA ALA A 188 -21.32 5.34 -2.06
C ALA A 188 -21.42 6.77 -2.59
N ILE A 189 -20.51 7.22 -3.47
CA ILE A 189 -20.52 8.57 -4.06
C ILE A 189 -21.89 8.96 -4.68
N PRO A 190 -22.58 8.10 -5.45
CA PRO A 190 -23.87 8.47 -6.04
C PRO A 190 -25.04 8.56 -5.03
N ASP A 191 -24.89 8.01 -3.83
CA ASP A 191 -25.97 7.84 -2.87
C ASP A 191 -25.77 8.68 -1.59
N ALA A 192 -24.56 8.80 -1.07
CA ALA A 192 -24.25 9.59 0.12
C ALA A 192 -24.16 11.09 -0.19
N ALA A 193 -24.42 11.95 0.80
CA ALA A 193 -24.18 13.39 0.67
C ALA A 193 -22.70 13.68 0.45
N PHE A 194 -21.84 13.01 1.23
CA PHE A 194 -20.39 13.09 1.17
C PHE A 194 -19.76 11.72 1.45
N VAL A 195 -18.55 11.52 0.95
CA VAL A 195 -17.73 10.34 1.27
C VAL A 195 -16.36 10.77 1.80
N VAL A 196 -15.79 10.00 2.72
CA VAL A 196 -14.44 10.25 3.23
C VAL A 196 -13.54 9.11 2.77
N LEU A 197 -12.57 9.41 1.89
CA LEU A 197 -11.79 8.40 1.16
C LEU A 197 -10.32 8.43 1.51
N ASN A 198 -9.73 7.23 1.61
CA ASN A 198 -8.30 7.05 1.52
C ASN A 198 -7.77 7.52 0.16
N GLY A 199 -6.53 8.01 0.12
CA GLY A 199 -5.94 8.58 -1.09
C GLY A 199 -5.92 7.62 -2.27
N ASN A 200 -5.53 6.35 -2.06
CA ASN A 200 -5.52 5.33 -3.10
C ASN A 200 -6.92 5.08 -3.69
N TYR A 201 -7.97 4.96 -2.86
CA TYR A 201 -9.35 4.74 -3.37
C TYR A 201 -9.94 5.99 -4.01
N ALA A 202 -9.52 7.19 -3.59
CA ALA A 202 -9.86 8.41 -4.29
C ALA A 202 -9.23 8.42 -5.70
N LEU A 203 -7.94 8.08 -5.83
CA LEU A 203 -7.26 7.97 -7.12
C LEU A 203 -7.90 6.91 -8.02
N GLU A 204 -8.27 5.74 -7.49
CA GLU A 204 -9.02 4.71 -8.24
C GLU A 204 -10.38 5.20 -8.75
N ALA A 205 -11.06 6.06 -7.98
CA ALA A 205 -12.30 6.71 -8.41
C ALA A 205 -12.07 7.85 -9.42
N GLY A 206 -10.81 8.13 -9.79
CA GLY A 206 -10.45 9.24 -10.68
C GLY A 206 -10.48 10.60 -10.01
N LEU A 207 -10.46 10.63 -8.66
CA LEU A 207 -10.47 11.85 -7.85
C LEU A 207 -9.07 12.20 -7.39
N SER A 208 -8.77 13.51 -7.32
CA SER A 208 -7.52 14.03 -6.78
C SER A 208 -7.81 14.92 -5.57
N VAL A 209 -7.10 14.69 -4.47
CA VAL A 209 -7.33 15.42 -3.21
C VAL A 209 -7.23 16.93 -3.39
N GLY A 210 -6.27 17.42 -4.18
CA GLY A 210 -6.07 18.84 -4.40
C GLY A 210 -7.11 19.52 -5.30
N LYS A 211 -7.91 18.75 -6.07
CA LYS A 211 -8.88 19.30 -7.04
C LYS A 211 -10.32 19.01 -6.67
N ASP A 212 -10.57 17.80 -6.18
CA ASP A 212 -11.92 17.24 -6.09
C ASP A 212 -12.40 17.14 -4.64
N SER A 213 -11.53 17.25 -3.64
CA SER A 213 -11.93 17.21 -2.25
C SER A 213 -12.53 18.53 -1.79
N LEU A 214 -13.47 18.46 -0.85
CA LEU A 214 -14.08 19.61 -0.16
C LEU A 214 -13.22 20.05 1.03
N ALA A 215 -12.54 19.11 1.65
CA ALA A 215 -11.56 19.31 2.70
C ALA A 215 -10.63 18.10 2.76
N TYR A 216 -9.40 18.30 3.23
CA TYR A 216 -8.41 17.23 3.36
C TYR A 216 -7.37 17.56 4.43
N GLU A 217 -6.64 16.54 4.86
CA GLU A 217 -5.53 16.67 5.80
C GLU A 217 -4.37 17.49 5.20
N SER A 218 -3.84 18.43 5.96
CA SER A 218 -2.67 19.21 5.51
C SER A 218 -1.42 18.32 5.44
N GLN A 219 -0.64 18.50 4.38
CA GLN A 219 0.67 17.85 4.20
C GLN A 219 1.70 18.23 5.27
N ASP A 220 1.55 19.39 5.88
CA ASP A 220 2.42 19.90 6.96
C ASP A 220 1.90 19.52 8.36
N SER A 221 0.84 18.70 8.44
CA SER A 221 0.23 18.28 9.69
C SER A 221 0.97 17.10 10.33
N GLU A 222 0.68 16.84 11.61
CA GLU A 222 1.12 15.62 12.30
C GLU A 222 0.60 14.36 11.61
N ALA A 223 -0.54 14.44 10.89
CA ALA A 223 -1.08 13.36 10.11
C ALA A 223 -0.10 12.85 9.04
N ALA A 224 0.65 13.74 8.37
CA ALA A 224 1.63 13.36 7.36
C ALA A 224 2.74 12.45 7.90
N ALA A 225 3.17 12.64 9.15
CA ALA A 225 4.15 11.77 9.80
C ALA A 225 3.51 10.48 10.38
N THR A 226 2.27 10.58 10.84
CA THR A 226 1.54 9.46 11.46
C THR A 226 1.11 8.42 10.42
N TYR A 227 0.54 8.87 9.29
CA TYR A 227 -0.06 7.99 8.27
C TYR A 227 0.87 7.72 7.07
N VAL A 228 2.17 7.58 7.33
CA VAL A 228 3.14 7.18 6.31
C VAL A 228 2.85 5.78 5.82
N ASN A 229 2.74 5.63 4.50
CA ASN A 229 2.65 4.35 3.82
C ASN A 229 4.02 3.67 3.77
N VAL A 230 4.05 2.38 4.07
CA VAL A 230 5.27 1.63 4.35
C VAL A 230 5.40 0.39 3.47
N ILE A 231 6.64 -0.07 3.30
CA ILE A 231 6.90 -1.46 2.95
C ILE A 231 6.81 -2.26 4.25
N ALA A 232 5.85 -3.18 4.33
CA ALA A 232 5.72 -4.09 5.45
C ALA A 232 6.16 -5.49 5.05
N VAL A 233 6.84 -6.17 5.98
CA VAL A 233 7.37 -7.53 5.83
C VAL A 233 7.09 -8.33 7.08
N LYS A 234 7.19 -9.65 7.04
CA LYS A 234 7.16 -10.46 8.24
C LYS A 234 8.37 -10.15 9.13
N GLU A 235 8.19 -10.14 10.44
CA GLU A 235 9.23 -9.90 11.45
C GLU A 235 10.45 -10.80 11.21
N GLY A 236 11.63 -10.18 11.22
CA GLY A 236 12.92 -10.84 10.95
C GLY A 236 13.40 -10.70 9.51
N HIS A 237 12.55 -10.24 8.57
CA HIS A 237 12.90 -10.03 7.16
C HIS A 237 13.18 -8.57 6.79
N GLU A 238 12.96 -7.62 7.70
CA GLU A 238 13.15 -6.18 7.46
C GLU A 238 14.61 -5.80 7.10
N ASN A 239 15.54 -6.69 7.41
CA ASN A 239 16.96 -6.48 7.14
C ASN A 239 17.50 -7.29 5.96
N ASP A 240 16.67 -8.05 5.26
CA ASP A 240 17.06 -8.82 4.08
C ASP A 240 17.58 -7.90 2.98
N ASP A 241 18.66 -8.32 2.29
CA ASP A 241 19.30 -7.53 1.24
C ASP A 241 18.31 -7.10 0.14
N LYS A 242 17.36 -7.97 -0.22
CA LYS A 242 16.34 -7.71 -1.23
C LYS A 242 15.34 -6.65 -0.78
N ILE A 243 14.96 -6.66 0.51
CA ILE A 243 14.03 -5.67 1.09
C ILE A 243 14.71 -4.32 1.23
N LYS A 244 15.96 -4.28 1.69
CA LYS A 244 16.76 -3.04 1.70
C LYS A 244 16.90 -2.45 0.30
N ALA A 245 17.19 -3.29 -0.71
CA ALA A 245 17.27 -2.83 -2.08
C ALA A 245 15.94 -2.26 -2.60
N LEU A 246 14.79 -2.86 -2.23
CA LEU A 246 13.45 -2.38 -2.56
C LEU A 246 13.21 -0.99 -1.93
N VAL A 247 13.42 -0.85 -0.64
CA VAL A 247 13.22 0.41 0.10
C VAL A 247 14.13 1.51 -0.44
N ASP A 248 15.43 1.20 -0.66
CA ASP A 248 16.40 2.16 -1.20
C ASP A 248 16.00 2.68 -2.58
N VAL A 249 15.50 1.77 -3.45
CA VAL A 249 15.03 2.16 -4.79
C VAL A 249 13.77 3.02 -4.68
N LEU A 250 12.80 2.64 -3.86
CA LEU A 250 11.56 3.41 -3.68
C LEU A 250 11.81 4.80 -3.10
N LYS A 251 12.89 5.00 -2.37
CA LYS A 251 13.32 6.30 -1.82
C LYS A 251 14.31 7.07 -2.71
N SER A 252 14.66 6.54 -3.88
CA SER A 252 15.59 7.18 -4.81
C SER A 252 15.01 8.46 -5.40
N ASP A 253 15.89 9.36 -5.84
CA ASP A 253 15.50 10.62 -6.48
C ASP A 253 14.63 10.40 -7.72
N ASP A 254 14.86 9.32 -8.47
CA ASP A 254 14.08 8.98 -9.67
C ASP A 254 12.61 8.67 -9.29
N ILE A 255 12.39 7.87 -8.25
CA ILE A 255 11.04 7.54 -7.78
C ILE A 255 10.37 8.74 -7.11
N VAL A 256 11.11 9.50 -6.28
CA VAL A 256 10.62 10.76 -5.69
C VAL A 256 10.17 11.74 -6.79
N LYS A 257 10.97 11.87 -7.85
CA LYS A 257 10.60 12.71 -8.98
C LYS A 257 9.36 12.20 -9.69
N TYR A 258 9.26 10.90 -9.95
CA TYR A 258 8.07 10.28 -10.56
C TYR A 258 6.80 10.58 -9.74
N ILE A 259 6.85 10.38 -8.42
CA ILE A 259 5.72 10.65 -7.52
C ILE A 259 5.28 12.12 -7.63
N ASN A 260 6.22 13.06 -7.54
CA ASN A 260 5.92 14.48 -7.60
C ASN A 260 5.32 14.90 -8.95
N ASP A 261 5.85 14.36 -10.05
CA ASP A 261 5.42 14.72 -11.40
C ASP A 261 4.04 14.10 -11.76
N THR A 262 3.71 12.96 -11.14
CA THR A 262 2.51 12.17 -11.51
C THR A 262 1.28 12.53 -10.68
N TYR A 263 1.45 12.70 -9.36
CA TYR A 263 0.30 12.76 -8.44
C TYR A 263 -0.05 14.14 -7.92
N ASP A 264 0.69 15.20 -8.28
CA ASP A 264 0.38 16.62 -7.99
C ASP A 264 -0.08 16.86 -6.52
N GLY A 265 0.67 16.25 -5.56
CA GLY A 265 0.39 16.37 -4.14
C GLY A 265 -0.66 15.41 -3.57
N ALA A 266 -1.32 14.58 -4.40
CA ALA A 266 -2.17 13.48 -3.90
C ALA A 266 -1.34 12.35 -3.28
N VAL A 267 -0.07 12.26 -3.64
CA VAL A 267 0.93 11.37 -3.06
C VAL A 267 2.18 12.19 -2.75
N VAL A 268 2.64 12.16 -1.51
CA VAL A 268 3.75 13.00 -1.02
C VAL A 268 4.90 12.09 -0.58
N PRO A 269 6.08 12.14 -1.24
CA PRO A 269 7.22 11.33 -0.84
C PRO A 269 7.63 11.58 0.61
N PHE A 270 7.93 10.50 1.35
CA PHE A 270 8.42 10.56 2.72
C PHE A 270 9.96 10.41 2.74
N LYS A 271 10.64 11.36 3.37
CA LYS A 271 12.12 11.42 3.41
C LYS A 271 12.69 10.83 4.68
#